data_c842ffe3abccb2f7decacfc2bd034676
#
_entry.id   c842ffe3abccb2f7decacfc2bd034676
#
_cell.length_a   1.000
_cell.length_b   1.000
_cell.length_c   1.000
_cell.angle_alpha   90.00
_cell.angle_beta   90.00
_cell.angle_gamma   90.00
#
_symmetry.space_group_name_H-M   'P 1'
#
loop_
_entity.id
_entity.type
_entity.pdbx_description
1 polymer ?
#
loop_
_entity_poly.entity_id
_entity_poly.type
_entity_poly.pdbx_seq_one_letter_code
_entity_poly.pdbx_strand_id
1 'polypeptide(L)'
;LVLLAAAVVFATWAFTGRQDYKNKSDTKVATAVKNAVADEDKKKDAEFAEQEKSPVKTYIGPVTYGTLTFNYPKTWNQYVSTETTTLPINNFFNPDYVPDLASGLPYALRVQVSNQTYANALKTFESAAKAGTSVVAAYRLPKMPNVLGSMITGEISGKKAKGILVMLPLRDKTVIL
;
A
#
# COMPACT_ATOMS: atom_id res chain seq x y z
N LEU A 1 1.40 -39.16 -67.84
CA LEU A 1 1.51 -39.90 -66.56
C LEU A 1 2.66 -39.44 -65.69
N VAL A 2 3.84 -39.25 -66.23
CA VAL A 2 5.05 -38.78 -65.46
C VAL A 2 4.86 -37.39 -64.78
N LEU A 3 4.24 -36.44 -65.49
CA LEU A 3 3.98 -35.08 -64.92
C LEU A 3 2.96 -35.11 -63.78
N LEU A 4 1.99 -36.03 -63.85
CA LEU A 4 0.96 -36.15 -62.80
C LEU A 4 1.56 -36.78 -61.51
N ALA A 5 2.44 -37.76 -61.65
CA ALA A 5 3.17 -38.38 -60.58
C ALA A 5 4.12 -37.36 -59.90
N ALA A 6 4.82 -36.52 -60.65
CA ALA A 6 5.67 -35.48 -60.12
C ALA A 6 4.87 -34.41 -59.35
N ALA A 7 3.67 -34.03 -59.83
CA ALA A 7 2.80 -33.06 -59.15
C ALA A 7 2.27 -33.61 -57.80
N VAL A 8 1.92 -34.90 -57.75
CA VAL A 8 1.47 -35.53 -56.48
C VAL A 8 2.60 -35.59 -55.45
N VAL A 9 3.82 -35.96 -55.88
CA VAL A 9 4.99 -35.98 -54.99
C VAL A 9 5.31 -34.57 -54.43
N PHE A 10 5.21 -33.55 -55.28
CA PHE A 10 5.46 -32.18 -54.89
C PHE A 10 4.37 -31.67 -53.94
N ALA A 11 3.10 -32.01 -54.20
CA ALA A 11 1.99 -31.63 -53.32
C ALA A 11 2.10 -32.27 -51.91
N THR A 12 2.45 -33.59 -51.88
CA THR A 12 2.64 -34.27 -50.58
C THR A 12 3.84 -33.73 -49.83
N TRP A 13 4.95 -33.42 -50.47
CA TRP A 13 6.13 -32.84 -49.89
C TRP A 13 5.83 -31.43 -49.33
N ALA A 14 5.14 -30.58 -50.08
CA ALA A 14 4.75 -29.25 -49.64
C ALA A 14 3.77 -29.26 -48.48
N PHE A 15 2.85 -30.24 -48.47
CA PHE A 15 1.85 -30.38 -47.40
C PHE A 15 2.48 -30.89 -46.10
N THR A 16 3.34 -31.90 -46.16
CA THR A 16 4.06 -32.43 -45.00
C THR A 16 5.02 -31.40 -44.43
N GLY A 17 5.76 -30.65 -45.27
CA GLY A 17 6.64 -29.57 -44.80
C GLY A 17 5.91 -28.43 -44.11
N ARG A 18 4.67 -28.15 -44.53
CA ARG A 18 3.84 -27.11 -43.93
C ARG A 18 3.25 -27.54 -42.55
N GLN A 19 2.91 -28.83 -42.41
CA GLN A 19 2.46 -29.38 -41.12
C GLN A 19 3.61 -29.50 -40.14
N ASP A 20 4.78 -29.94 -40.57
CA ASP A 20 5.97 -29.99 -39.71
C ASP A 20 6.41 -28.61 -39.20
N TYR A 21 6.29 -27.59 -40.04
CA TYR A 21 6.60 -26.20 -39.65
C TYR A 21 5.62 -25.69 -38.59
N LYS A 22 4.29 -25.94 -38.78
CA LYS A 22 3.28 -25.57 -37.76
C LYS A 22 3.53 -26.29 -36.45
N ASN A 23 3.69 -27.60 -36.45
CA ASN A 23 3.88 -28.41 -35.26
C ASN A 23 5.17 -28.00 -34.50
N LYS A 24 6.25 -27.73 -35.23
CA LYS A 24 7.50 -27.23 -34.62
C LYS A 24 7.37 -25.80 -34.08
N SER A 25 6.59 -24.93 -34.71
CA SER A 25 6.29 -23.61 -34.24
C SER A 25 5.48 -23.64 -32.95
N ASP A 26 4.40 -24.42 -32.93
CA ASP A 26 3.52 -24.54 -31.75
C ASP A 26 4.26 -25.15 -30.56
N THR A 27 5.12 -26.15 -30.81
CA THR A 27 5.96 -26.73 -29.73
C THR A 27 6.98 -25.72 -29.20
N LYS A 28 7.60 -24.91 -30.06
CA LYS A 28 8.54 -23.87 -29.65
C LYS A 28 7.84 -22.77 -28.85
N VAL A 29 6.65 -22.34 -29.29
CA VAL A 29 5.85 -21.35 -28.56
C VAL A 29 5.41 -21.92 -27.23
N ALA A 30 4.90 -23.14 -27.15
CA ALA A 30 4.51 -23.78 -25.90
C ALA A 30 5.70 -23.90 -24.92
N THR A 31 6.88 -24.27 -25.42
CA THR A 31 8.09 -24.34 -24.62
C THR A 31 8.56 -22.95 -24.14
N ALA A 32 8.50 -21.95 -25.01
CA ALA A 32 8.85 -20.56 -24.64
C ALA A 32 7.89 -20.01 -23.59
N VAL A 33 6.60 -20.23 -23.73
CA VAL A 33 5.58 -19.82 -22.74
C VAL A 33 5.81 -20.55 -21.42
N LYS A 34 6.04 -21.86 -21.44
CA LYS A 34 6.34 -22.63 -20.22
C LYS A 34 7.58 -22.11 -19.49
N ASN A 35 8.64 -21.82 -20.24
CA ASN A 35 9.87 -21.27 -19.65
C ASN A 35 9.65 -19.85 -19.09
N ALA A 36 8.92 -18.99 -19.82
CA ALA A 36 8.61 -17.66 -19.35
C ALA A 36 7.77 -17.67 -18.05
N VAL A 37 6.76 -18.56 -17.97
CA VAL A 37 5.96 -18.75 -16.75
C VAL A 37 6.85 -19.25 -15.60
N ALA A 38 7.69 -20.25 -15.83
CA ALA A 38 8.58 -20.78 -14.82
C ALA A 38 9.62 -19.75 -14.31
N ASP A 39 10.09 -18.87 -15.20
CA ASP A 39 11.02 -17.80 -14.82
C ASP A 39 10.29 -16.67 -14.06
N GLU A 40 9.04 -16.39 -14.40
CA GLU A 40 8.21 -15.45 -13.67
C GLU A 40 7.85 -15.97 -12.27
N ASP A 41 7.49 -17.25 -12.16
CA ASP A 41 7.23 -17.89 -10.86
C ASP A 41 8.48 -17.85 -9.95
N LYS A 42 9.65 -18.18 -10.48
CA LYS A 42 10.91 -18.08 -9.74
C LYS A 42 11.21 -16.66 -9.26
N LYS A 43 10.94 -15.65 -10.10
CA LYS A 43 11.10 -14.25 -9.70
C LYS A 43 10.14 -13.87 -8.58
N LYS A 44 8.88 -14.25 -8.70
CA LYS A 44 7.87 -14.01 -7.66
C LYS A 44 8.22 -14.71 -6.36
N ASP A 45 8.65 -15.96 -6.41
CA ASP A 45 9.08 -16.71 -5.22
C ASP A 45 10.27 -16.05 -4.54
N ALA A 46 11.25 -15.55 -5.31
CA ALA A 46 12.39 -14.83 -4.78
C ALA A 46 11.99 -13.48 -4.16
N GLU A 47 11.08 -12.73 -4.79
CA GLU A 47 10.51 -11.49 -4.25
C GLU A 47 9.72 -11.74 -2.97
N PHE A 48 8.90 -12.79 -2.92
CA PHE A 48 8.17 -13.19 -1.71
C PHE A 48 9.13 -13.57 -0.58
N ALA A 49 10.15 -14.37 -0.87
CA ALA A 49 11.15 -14.77 0.12
C ALA A 49 11.92 -13.56 0.67
N GLU A 50 12.20 -12.54 -0.15
CA GLU A 50 12.84 -11.30 0.30
C GLU A 50 11.88 -10.43 1.13
N GLN A 51 10.60 -10.33 0.70
CA GLN A 51 9.57 -9.60 1.44
C GLN A 51 9.27 -10.27 2.80
N GLU A 52 9.34 -11.61 2.88
CA GLU A 52 9.16 -12.34 4.14
C GLU A 52 10.24 -12.04 5.17
N LYS A 53 11.45 -11.71 4.76
CA LYS A 53 12.54 -11.30 5.65
C LYS A 53 12.30 -9.93 6.28
N SER A 54 11.46 -9.08 5.68
CA SER A 54 11.16 -7.77 6.22
C SER A 54 10.16 -7.89 7.38
N PRO A 55 10.48 -7.36 8.58
CA PRO A 55 9.57 -7.36 9.72
C PRO A 55 8.44 -6.34 9.58
N VAL A 56 8.44 -5.53 8.52
CA VAL A 56 7.51 -4.42 8.31
C VAL A 56 6.77 -4.54 6.98
N LYS A 57 5.54 -4.03 6.95
CA LYS A 57 4.75 -3.72 5.76
C LYS A 57 4.81 -2.22 5.51
N THR A 58 4.68 -1.81 4.25
CA THR A 58 4.63 -0.41 3.86
C THR A 58 3.20 -0.02 3.50
N TYR A 59 2.69 1.02 4.14
CA TYR A 59 1.48 1.70 3.71
C TYR A 59 1.83 2.77 2.68
N ILE A 60 1.07 2.80 1.59
CA ILE A 60 1.17 3.83 0.55
C ILE A 60 -0.23 4.43 0.40
N GLY A 61 -0.35 5.70 0.78
CA GLY A 61 -1.60 6.46 0.67
C GLY A 61 -1.91 6.87 -0.77
N PRO A 62 -3.17 7.26 -1.04
CA PRO A 62 -3.58 7.78 -2.34
C PRO A 62 -2.75 9.00 -2.74
N VAL A 63 -2.30 9.03 -4.00
CA VAL A 63 -1.47 10.13 -4.55
C VAL A 63 -2.20 11.49 -4.52
N THR A 64 -3.53 11.46 -4.56
CA THR A 64 -4.40 12.64 -4.51
C THR A 64 -4.15 13.52 -3.27
N TYR A 65 -3.79 12.90 -2.14
CA TYR A 65 -3.57 13.61 -0.86
C TYR A 65 -2.10 13.80 -0.51
N GLY A 66 -1.21 13.61 -1.49
CA GLY A 66 0.23 13.60 -1.30
C GLY A 66 0.76 12.19 -1.04
N THR A 67 2.08 12.05 -1.07
CA THR A 67 2.72 10.74 -0.90
C THR A 67 2.88 10.43 0.58
N LEU A 68 1.80 10.03 1.24
CA LEU A 68 1.89 9.55 2.63
C LEU A 68 2.35 8.08 2.60
N THR A 69 3.59 7.85 2.99
CA THR A 69 4.17 6.50 3.04
C THR A 69 4.81 6.28 4.40
N PHE A 70 4.51 5.17 5.05
CA PHE A 70 5.13 4.76 6.30
C PHE A 70 5.16 3.25 6.45
N ASN A 71 6.05 2.78 7.30
CA ASN A 71 6.20 1.36 7.61
C ASN A 71 5.49 1.03 8.94
N TYR A 72 4.86 -0.13 8.99
CA TYR A 72 4.25 -0.67 10.20
C TYR A 72 4.57 -2.16 10.36
N PRO A 73 4.51 -2.74 11.57
CA PRO A 73 4.86 -4.14 11.82
C PRO A 73 4.05 -5.10 10.94
N LYS A 74 4.69 -6.12 10.40
CA LYS A 74 4.04 -7.14 9.54
C LYS A 74 2.93 -7.89 10.27
N THR A 75 3.02 -8.01 11.59
CA THR A 75 2.04 -8.65 12.46
C THR A 75 0.77 -7.81 12.70
N TRP A 76 0.79 -6.53 12.31
CA TRP A 76 -0.37 -5.67 12.48
C TRP A 76 -1.34 -5.80 11.30
N ASN A 77 -2.61 -5.78 11.63
CA ASN A 77 -3.69 -5.69 10.66
C ASN A 77 -4.09 -4.23 10.43
N GLN A 78 -4.57 -3.96 9.24
CA GLN A 78 -5.03 -2.64 8.80
C GLN A 78 -6.52 -2.70 8.51
N TYR A 79 -7.25 -1.68 8.96
CA TYR A 79 -8.61 -1.39 8.52
C TYR A 79 -8.67 0.02 7.92
N VAL A 80 -9.13 0.11 6.69
CA VAL A 80 -9.36 1.38 5.99
C VAL A 80 -10.83 1.73 6.14
N SER A 81 -11.12 2.81 6.86
CA SER A 81 -12.49 3.32 6.96
C SER A 81 -12.90 4.00 5.66
N THR A 82 -14.19 3.98 5.38
CA THR A 82 -14.76 4.68 4.23
C THR A 82 -14.40 6.16 4.28
N GLU A 83 -13.95 6.70 3.16
CA GLU A 83 -13.64 8.12 3.00
C GLU A 83 -14.87 8.98 3.30
N THR A 84 -14.65 10.06 4.05
CA THR A 84 -15.65 11.08 4.29
C THR A 84 -15.17 12.43 3.77
N THR A 85 -16.07 13.39 3.60
CA THR A 85 -15.69 14.76 3.18
C THR A 85 -14.73 15.45 4.15
N THR A 86 -14.75 15.07 5.42
CA THR A 86 -13.88 15.65 6.46
C THR A 86 -12.59 14.87 6.67
N LEU A 87 -12.64 13.55 6.46
CA LEU A 87 -11.52 12.62 6.64
C LEU A 87 -11.32 11.77 5.38
N PRO A 88 -10.65 12.31 4.38
CA PRO A 88 -10.37 11.58 3.14
C PRO A 88 -9.47 10.33 3.33
N ILE A 89 -8.69 10.29 4.39
CA ILE A 89 -7.98 9.08 4.81
C ILE A 89 -8.24 8.88 6.30
N ASN A 90 -8.65 7.67 6.67
CA ASN A 90 -8.87 7.28 8.05
C ASN A 90 -8.57 5.79 8.22
N ASN A 91 -7.34 5.48 8.58
CA ASN A 91 -6.82 4.12 8.69
C ASN A 91 -6.50 3.79 10.12
N PHE A 92 -6.79 2.57 10.49
CA PHE A 92 -6.57 2.02 11.81
C PHE A 92 -5.66 0.81 11.72
N PHE A 93 -4.71 0.72 12.64
CA PHE A 93 -3.74 -0.37 12.71
C PHE A 93 -3.70 -0.92 14.14
N ASN A 94 -3.70 -2.25 14.26
CA ASN A 94 -3.63 -2.89 15.55
C ASN A 94 -2.97 -4.26 15.43
N PRO A 95 -2.25 -4.73 16.46
CA PRO A 95 -1.82 -6.12 16.53
C PRO A 95 -3.03 -7.07 16.45
N ASP A 96 -2.85 -8.23 15.82
CA ASP A 96 -3.81 -9.33 15.68
C ASP A 96 -5.10 -8.96 14.94
N TYR A 97 -5.91 -8.06 15.47
CA TYR A 97 -7.14 -7.59 14.81
C TYR A 97 -7.40 -6.12 15.11
N VAL A 98 -8.08 -5.43 14.21
CA VAL A 98 -8.53 -4.06 14.42
C VAL A 98 -9.90 -4.10 15.09
N PRO A 99 -10.07 -3.54 16.30
CA PRO A 99 -11.35 -3.50 16.99
C PRO A 99 -12.42 -2.75 16.19
N ASP A 100 -13.69 -3.10 16.42
CA ASP A 100 -14.81 -2.34 15.85
C ASP A 100 -14.75 -0.88 16.30
N LEU A 101 -15.00 0.04 15.34
CA LEU A 101 -14.99 1.49 15.60
C LEU A 101 -15.99 1.91 16.71
N ALA A 102 -17.10 1.18 16.84
CA ALA A 102 -18.11 1.42 17.86
C ALA A 102 -17.71 0.87 19.25
N SER A 103 -16.71 -0.01 19.34
CA SER A 103 -16.30 -0.63 20.61
C SER A 103 -15.70 0.35 21.62
N GLY A 104 -15.19 1.50 21.14
CA GLY A 104 -14.48 2.47 21.98
C GLY A 104 -13.11 2.00 22.48
N LEU A 105 -12.64 0.84 22.01
CA LEU A 105 -11.31 0.32 22.32
C LEU A 105 -10.22 1.17 21.64
N PRO A 106 -9.04 1.31 22.26
CA PRO A 106 -7.93 2.04 21.66
C PRO A 106 -7.33 1.27 20.49
N TYR A 107 -6.76 1.99 19.54
CA TYR A 107 -5.95 1.46 18.46
C TYR A 107 -4.46 1.68 18.74
N ALA A 108 -3.62 0.78 18.26
CA ALA A 108 -2.18 0.95 18.40
C ALA A 108 -1.66 2.13 17.55
N LEU A 109 -2.23 2.30 16.34
CA LEU A 109 -1.94 3.46 15.49
C LEU A 109 -3.20 3.81 14.68
N ARG A 110 -3.47 5.11 14.59
CA ARG A 110 -4.46 5.68 13.70
C ARG A 110 -3.81 6.69 12.79
N VAL A 111 -4.07 6.63 11.51
CA VAL A 111 -3.52 7.55 10.51
C VAL A 111 -4.66 8.22 9.78
N GLN A 112 -4.72 9.55 9.87
CA GLN A 112 -5.77 10.35 9.28
C GLN A 112 -5.18 11.46 8.39
N VAL A 113 -5.86 11.76 7.30
CA VAL A 113 -5.74 13.03 6.61
C VAL A 113 -7.06 13.77 6.80
N SER A 114 -6.99 14.94 7.38
CA SER A 114 -8.12 15.81 7.62
C SER A 114 -8.15 16.95 6.60
N ASN A 115 -9.32 17.33 6.13
CA ASN A 115 -9.53 18.50 5.27
C ASN A 115 -9.41 19.84 6.03
N GLN A 116 -9.10 19.80 7.31
CA GLN A 116 -8.81 21.02 8.09
C GLN A 116 -7.35 21.47 7.89
N THR A 117 -7.15 22.76 7.88
CA THR A 117 -5.80 23.32 7.89
C THR A 117 -5.10 23.00 9.23
N TYR A 118 -3.78 22.91 9.21
CA TYR A 118 -2.98 22.57 10.38
C TYR A 118 -3.29 23.50 11.59
N ALA A 119 -3.43 24.81 11.35
CA ALA A 119 -3.75 25.77 12.42
C ALA A 119 -5.12 25.50 13.06
N ASN A 120 -6.13 25.17 12.25
CA ASN A 120 -7.48 24.88 12.74
C ASN A 120 -7.52 23.55 13.49
N ALA A 121 -6.84 22.53 12.99
CA ALA A 121 -6.74 21.24 13.65
C ALA A 121 -6.01 21.36 15.01
N LEU A 122 -4.96 22.18 15.09
CA LEU A 122 -4.21 22.40 16.34
C LEU A 122 -5.06 23.09 17.41
N LYS A 123 -5.92 24.04 17.03
CA LYS A 123 -6.81 24.76 17.97
C LYS A 123 -7.71 23.83 18.78
N THR A 124 -8.08 22.68 18.25
CA THR A 124 -8.91 21.70 18.97
C THR A 124 -8.24 21.16 20.23
N PHE A 125 -6.91 21.20 20.28
CA PHE A 125 -6.12 20.76 21.43
C PHE A 125 -5.69 21.88 22.38
N GLU A 126 -5.89 23.15 22.01
CA GLU A 126 -5.51 24.29 22.87
C GLU A 126 -6.26 24.31 24.20
N SER A 127 -7.53 23.93 24.20
CA SER A 127 -8.33 23.87 25.44
C SER A 127 -7.81 22.80 26.38
N ALA A 128 -7.46 21.63 25.90
CA ALA A 128 -6.89 20.55 26.68
C ALA A 128 -5.46 20.93 27.20
N ALA A 129 -4.68 21.61 26.36
CA ALA A 129 -3.38 22.10 26.76
C ALA A 129 -3.49 23.19 27.89
N LYS A 130 -4.44 24.11 27.76
CA LYS A 130 -4.71 25.14 28.80
C LYS A 130 -5.22 24.54 30.11
N ALA A 131 -6.00 23.45 30.02
CA ALA A 131 -6.47 22.69 31.19
C ALA A 131 -5.38 21.80 31.82
N GLY A 132 -4.20 21.70 31.20
CA GLY A 132 -3.10 20.85 31.70
C GLY A 132 -3.29 19.38 31.52
N THR A 133 -4.31 18.95 30.74
CA THR A 133 -4.57 17.52 30.46
C THR A 133 -3.76 17.00 29.27
N SER A 134 -3.20 17.90 28.46
CA SER A 134 -2.33 17.59 27.34
C SER A 134 -1.16 18.54 27.24
N VAL A 135 -0.04 18.10 26.68
CA VAL A 135 1.15 18.87 26.39
C VAL A 135 1.37 18.94 24.90
N VAL A 136 1.54 20.14 24.36
CA VAL A 136 1.84 20.37 22.94
C VAL A 136 3.31 20.76 22.81
N ALA A 137 4.08 20.00 22.04
CA ALA A 137 5.49 20.25 21.75
C ALA A 137 5.72 20.32 20.25
N ALA A 138 6.72 21.10 19.83
CA ALA A 138 7.14 21.11 18.44
C ALA A 138 7.73 19.74 18.03
N TYR A 139 7.37 19.27 16.85
CA TYR A 139 7.85 18.00 16.33
C TYR A 139 8.41 18.16 14.92
N ARG A 140 9.52 17.49 14.62
CA ARG A 140 10.13 17.46 13.30
C ARG A 140 10.29 16.00 12.85
N LEU A 141 9.91 15.72 11.63
CA LEU A 141 10.13 14.41 11.04
C LEU A 141 11.64 14.19 10.84
N PRO A 142 12.22 13.06 11.30
CA PRO A 142 13.64 12.78 11.12
C PRO A 142 14.11 12.80 9.66
N LYS A 143 13.26 12.31 8.73
CA LYS A 143 13.57 12.27 7.29
C LYS A 143 13.21 13.55 6.53
N MET A 144 12.45 14.46 7.15
CA MET A 144 12.03 15.75 6.54
C MET A 144 12.10 16.85 7.59
N PRO A 145 13.29 17.30 7.98
CA PRO A 145 13.49 18.26 9.09
C PRO A 145 12.88 19.64 8.79
N ASN A 146 12.60 19.95 7.53
CA ASN A 146 11.96 21.20 7.12
C ASN A 146 10.45 21.21 7.38
N VAL A 147 9.83 20.05 7.65
CA VAL A 147 8.41 19.97 8.02
C VAL A 147 8.28 20.08 9.52
N LEU A 148 7.75 21.21 9.95
CA LEU A 148 7.46 21.47 11.37
C LEU A 148 6.02 21.06 11.65
N GLY A 149 5.83 20.17 12.60
CA GLY A 149 4.54 19.74 13.13
C GLY A 149 4.47 19.91 14.63
N SER A 150 3.46 19.31 15.24
CA SER A 150 3.27 19.26 16.69
C SER A 150 3.08 17.82 17.17
N MET A 151 3.64 17.53 18.32
CA MET A 151 3.38 16.32 19.09
C MET A 151 2.53 16.69 20.31
N ILE A 152 1.38 16.07 20.44
CA ILE A 152 0.47 16.26 21.56
C ILE A 152 0.49 14.98 22.39
N THR A 153 0.82 15.11 23.68
CA THR A 153 0.88 14.00 24.63
C THR A 153 -0.11 14.24 25.77
N GLY A 154 -0.89 13.23 26.11
CA GLY A 154 -1.90 13.33 27.16
C GLY A 154 -3.28 12.85 26.67
N GLU A 155 -4.34 13.52 27.07
CA GLU A 155 -5.70 13.19 26.64
C GLU A 155 -5.92 13.61 25.19
N ILE A 156 -6.20 12.64 24.32
CA ILE A 156 -6.26 12.86 22.87
C ILE A 156 -7.69 12.95 22.33
N SER A 157 -8.66 12.30 22.94
CA SER A 157 -9.98 12.15 22.33
C SER A 157 -11.17 12.55 23.20
N GLY A 158 -10.96 13.38 24.24
CA GLY A 158 -12.05 13.74 25.16
C GLY A 158 -12.64 12.57 25.99
N LYS A 159 -12.14 11.36 25.77
CA LYS A 159 -12.58 10.12 26.44
C LYS A 159 -11.63 9.67 27.56
N LYS A 160 -10.80 10.57 28.07
CA LYS A 160 -9.74 10.28 29.07
C LYS A 160 -8.69 9.26 28.58
N ALA A 161 -8.70 8.92 27.29
CA ALA A 161 -7.68 8.07 26.71
C ALA A 161 -6.39 8.85 26.55
N LYS A 162 -5.33 8.38 27.19
CA LYS A 162 -4.00 8.96 27.08
C LYS A 162 -3.25 8.34 25.91
N GLY A 163 -2.53 9.17 25.18
CA GLY A 163 -1.76 8.72 24.03
C GLY A 163 -0.80 9.80 23.52
N ILE A 164 -0.21 9.52 22.36
CA ILE A 164 0.62 10.46 21.64
C ILE A 164 -0.04 10.68 20.27
N LEU A 165 -0.16 11.93 19.87
CA LEU A 165 -0.68 12.33 18.58
C LEU A 165 0.35 13.24 17.91
N VAL A 166 0.68 12.93 16.65
CA VAL A 166 1.57 13.76 15.84
C VAL A 166 0.75 14.41 14.72
N MET A 167 0.82 15.71 14.64
CA MET A 167 0.15 16.52 13.61
C MET A 167 1.19 17.15 12.69
N LEU A 168 0.97 16.99 11.38
CA LEU A 168 1.86 17.51 10.34
C LEU A 168 1.07 18.27 9.29
N PRO A 169 1.55 19.43 8.82
CA PRO A 169 0.94 20.13 7.71
C PRO A 169 1.14 19.35 6.40
N LEU A 170 0.09 19.23 5.61
CA LEU A 170 0.10 18.62 4.27
C LEU A 170 -0.65 19.55 3.30
N ARG A 171 0.01 20.57 2.76
CA ARG A 171 -0.60 21.64 1.95
C ARG A 171 -1.74 22.34 2.72
N ASP A 172 -2.98 22.23 2.20
CA ASP A 172 -4.23 22.74 2.80
C ASP A 172 -4.87 21.79 3.82
N LYS A 173 -4.24 20.64 4.06
CA LYS A 173 -4.73 19.55 4.92
C LYS A 173 -3.81 19.29 6.11
N THR A 174 -4.25 18.42 6.99
CA THR A 174 -3.47 17.98 8.15
C THR A 174 -3.39 16.46 8.19
N VAL A 175 -2.17 15.94 8.31
CA VAL A 175 -1.92 14.54 8.65
C VAL A 175 -1.92 14.43 10.17
N ILE A 176 -2.62 13.43 10.70
CA ILE A 176 -2.72 13.12 12.13
C ILE A 176 -2.38 11.63 12.29
N LEU A 177 -1.41 11.36 13.14
CA LEU A 177 -0.89 10.04 13.46
C LEU A 177 -1.10 9.73 14.94
#